data_bb5fe877eac2845aa253fc3c05f9db2a
#
_entry.id   bb5fe877eac2845aa253fc3c05f9db2a
#
_cell.length_a   1.000
_cell.length_b   1.000
_cell.length_c   1.000
_cell.angle_alpha   90.00
_cell.angle_beta   90.00
_cell.angle_gamma   90.00
#
_symmetry.space_group_name_H-M   'P 1'
#
loop_
_entity.id
_entity.type
_entity.pdbx_description
1 polymer ?
#
loop_
_entity_poly.entity_id
_entity_poly.type
_entity_poly.pdbx_seq_one_letter_code
_entity_poly.pdbx_strand_id
1 'polypeptide(L)'
;CQVKILSYLRTGMMENGKKLSVRIIACSQKDLLHLVSVNQFRSDLYYKLNVISIIVPPLRRRRADIRPLIQYYTDRYRKMLRKDVTNIEKRCIEVMTNYNWPGNVRELESTVEHLVNMASGHVMKFKDLPDEIVTGYLSQKYIGPEEEVQKIISPEKVECSEIIKCLKREHGHMKTVATVLHMPLSTLYRKCSKYNIDPKNYREW
;
A
#
# COMPACT_ATOMS: atom_id res chain seq x y z
N CYS A 1 17.11 22.76 -13.14
CA CYS A 1 16.92 21.55 -13.96
C CYS A 1 16.04 21.78 -15.18
N GLN A 2 14.85 22.42 -15.05
CA GLN A 2 13.88 22.57 -16.16
C GLN A 2 14.48 23.29 -17.39
N VAL A 3 15.29 24.35 -17.19
CA VAL A 3 15.95 25.10 -18.26
C VAL A 3 16.93 24.24 -19.07
N LYS A 4 17.71 23.39 -18.40
CA LYS A 4 18.68 22.50 -19.06
C LYS A 4 17.98 21.44 -19.91
N ILE A 5 16.88 20.84 -19.39
CA ILE A 5 16.07 19.89 -20.15
C ILE A 5 15.46 20.58 -21.38
N LEU A 6 14.91 21.78 -21.21
CA LEU A 6 14.32 22.53 -22.31
C LEU A 6 15.37 22.88 -23.38
N SER A 7 16.58 23.31 -23.00
CA SER A 7 17.67 23.57 -23.94
C SER A 7 18.00 22.31 -24.76
N TYR A 8 18.14 21.18 -24.10
CA TYR A 8 18.38 19.90 -24.78
C TYR A 8 17.23 19.54 -25.73
N LEU A 9 15.97 19.67 -25.30
CA LEU A 9 14.79 19.38 -26.15
C LEU A 9 14.69 20.29 -27.38
N ARG A 10 15.31 21.48 -27.35
CA ARG A 10 15.36 22.41 -28.47
C ARG A 10 16.50 22.12 -29.44
N THR A 11 17.67 21.84 -28.93
CA THR A 11 18.93 21.79 -29.71
C THR A 11 19.42 20.37 -30.00
N GLY A 12 19.01 19.38 -29.21
CA GLY A 12 19.59 18.03 -29.23
C GLY A 12 21.02 17.97 -28.72
N MET A 13 21.54 19.07 -28.14
CA MET A 13 22.90 19.18 -27.65
C MET A 13 22.95 19.25 -26.12
N MET A 14 23.90 18.54 -25.55
CA MET A 14 24.25 18.68 -24.11
C MET A 14 25.11 19.93 -23.86
N GLU A 15 25.23 20.36 -22.61
CA GLU A 15 26.04 21.52 -22.21
C GLU A 15 27.51 21.41 -22.63
N ASN A 16 28.02 20.20 -22.81
CA ASN A 16 29.37 19.91 -23.30
C ASN A 16 29.51 19.95 -24.84
N GLY A 17 28.48 20.40 -25.57
CA GLY A 17 28.45 20.47 -27.02
C GLY A 17 28.23 19.13 -27.74
N LYS A 18 28.06 18.01 -27.01
CA LYS A 18 27.81 16.70 -27.60
C LYS A 18 26.37 16.56 -28.07
N LYS A 19 26.18 16.25 -29.36
CA LYS A 19 24.86 15.94 -29.92
C LYS A 19 24.48 14.52 -29.60
N LEU A 20 23.28 14.32 -29.04
CA LEU A 20 22.72 12.99 -28.75
C LEU A 20 21.37 12.85 -29.44
N SER A 21 21.12 11.66 -30.02
CA SER A 21 19.79 11.27 -30.49
C SER A 21 19.21 10.28 -29.47
N VAL A 22 18.30 10.74 -28.62
CA VAL A 22 17.66 9.92 -27.60
C VAL A 22 16.14 10.07 -27.65
N ARG A 23 15.44 9.03 -27.27
CA ARG A 23 14.01 9.06 -27.03
C ARG A 23 13.77 9.48 -25.56
N ILE A 24 12.95 10.51 -25.36
CA ILE A 24 12.59 10.99 -24.05
C ILE A 24 11.21 10.51 -23.67
N ILE A 25 11.08 9.91 -22.48
CA ILE A 25 9.83 9.54 -21.85
C ILE A 25 9.78 10.27 -20.50
N ALA A 26 8.80 11.17 -20.34
CA ALA A 26 8.59 11.90 -19.10
C ALA A 26 7.41 11.31 -18.34
N CYS A 27 7.57 11.12 -17.02
CA CYS A 27 6.53 10.63 -16.12
C CYS A 27 6.28 11.64 -15.01
N SER A 28 5.04 11.85 -14.64
CA SER A 28 4.65 12.68 -13.51
C SER A 28 3.45 12.08 -12.79
N GLN A 29 3.44 12.16 -11.46
CA GLN A 29 2.27 11.87 -10.63
C GLN A 29 1.43 13.12 -10.37
N LYS A 30 2.00 14.32 -10.65
CA LYS A 30 1.33 15.60 -10.42
C LYS A 30 0.69 16.08 -11.72
N ASP A 31 -0.40 16.82 -11.60
CA ASP A 31 -0.97 17.57 -12.70
C ASP A 31 -0.02 18.71 -13.11
N LEU A 32 0.68 18.51 -14.22
CA LEU A 32 1.65 19.47 -14.73
C LEU A 32 0.97 20.76 -15.23
N LEU A 33 -0.28 20.72 -15.72
CA LEU A 33 -1.03 21.91 -16.10
C LEU A 33 -1.33 22.79 -14.89
N HIS A 34 -1.73 22.17 -13.78
CA HIS A 34 -1.91 22.91 -12.53
C HIS A 34 -0.57 23.52 -12.05
N LEU A 35 0.53 22.79 -12.15
CA LEU A 35 1.85 23.33 -11.79
C LEU A 35 2.28 24.50 -12.70
N VAL A 36 1.88 24.49 -13.97
CA VAL A 36 2.10 25.62 -14.89
C VAL A 36 1.29 26.84 -14.44
N SER A 37 0.01 26.66 -14.07
CA SER A 37 -0.86 27.77 -13.65
C SER A 37 -0.37 28.48 -12.37
N VAL A 38 0.29 27.72 -11.47
CA VAL A 38 0.88 28.27 -10.22
C VAL A 38 2.38 28.59 -10.35
N ASN A 39 2.91 28.70 -11.58
CA ASN A 39 4.31 29.02 -11.89
C ASN A 39 5.38 28.09 -11.28
N GLN A 40 5.02 26.85 -10.90
CA GLN A 40 5.94 25.83 -10.39
C GLN A 40 6.54 24.96 -11.49
N PHE A 41 5.96 25.00 -12.70
CA PHE A 41 6.46 24.32 -13.88
C PHE A 41 6.42 25.26 -15.08
N ARG A 42 7.44 25.25 -15.95
CA ARG A 42 7.49 26.12 -17.11
C ARG A 42 6.52 25.64 -18.19
N SER A 43 5.75 26.56 -18.73
CA SER A 43 4.80 26.29 -19.82
C SER A 43 5.50 25.79 -21.10
N ASP A 44 6.63 26.40 -21.45
CA ASP A 44 7.39 26.02 -22.65
C ASP A 44 7.96 24.59 -22.56
N LEU A 45 8.38 24.15 -21.39
CA LEU A 45 8.81 22.78 -21.15
C LEU A 45 7.62 21.80 -21.20
N TYR A 46 6.48 22.17 -20.58
CA TYR A 46 5.27 21.38 -20.63
C TYR A 46 4.86 21.05 -22.06
N TYR A 47 4.71 22.07 -22.92
CA TYR A 47 4.31 21.85 -24.30
C TYR A 47 5.33 21.06 -25.14
N LYS A 48 6.61 21.14 -24.81
CA LYS A 48 7.66 20.34 -25.47
C LYS A 48 7.61 18.87 -25.04
N LEU A 49 7.24 18.55 -23.82
CA LEU A 49 7.13 17.19 -23.30
C LEU A 49 5.79 16.54 -23.67
N ASN A 50 4.71 17.31 -23.63
CA ASN A 50 3.33 16.81 -23.81
C ASN A 50 2.93 16.69 -25.29
N VAL A 51 3.76 16.05 -26.11
CA VAL A 51 3.43 15.76 -27.53
C VAL A 51 2.47 14.57 -27.62
N ILE A 52 2.74 13.51 -26.86
CA ILE A 52 1.86 12.34 -26.76
C ILE A 52 1.64 12.08 -25.26
N SER A 53 0.41 12.23 -24.81
CA SER A 53 0.02 12.01 -23.41
C SER A 53 -0.61 10.64 -23.24
N ILE A 54 -0.09 9.87 -22.28
CA ILE A 54 -0.63 8.57 -21.87
C ILE A 54 -1.06 8.69 -20.41
N ILE A 55 -2.36 8.59 -20.17
CA ILE A 55 -2.90 8.58 -18.82
C ILE A 55 -3.03 7.15 -18.35
N VAL A 56 -2.25 6.77 -17.33
CA VAL A 56 -2.33 5.44 -16.71
C VAL A 56 -3.41 5.48 -15.62
N PRO A 57 -4.54 4.78 -15.78
CA PRO A 57 -5.59 4.78 -14.78
C PRO A 57 -5.14 4.05 -13.51
N PRO A 58 -5.60 4.49 -12.32
CA PRO A 58 -5.31 3.78 -11.07
C PRO A 58 -5.95 2.39 -11.07
N LEU A 59 -5.40 1.47 -10.27
CA LEU A 59 -5.80 0.06 -10.24
C LEU A 59 -7.30 -0.14 -9.94
N ARG A 60 -7.89 0.73 -9.09
CA ARG A 60 -9.34 0.74 -8.79
C ARG A 60 -10.25 0.97 -10.01
N ARG A 61 -9.73 1.57 -11.09
CA ARG A 61 -10.46 1.77 -12.37
C ARG A 61 -10.22 0.66 -13.39
N ARG A 62 -9.30 -0.28 -13.09
CA ARG A 62 -9.00 -1.43 -13.95
C ARG A 62 -8.99 -2.74 -13.14
N ARG A 63 -10.09 -2.98 -12.44
CA ARG A 63 -10.23 -4.13 -11.51
C ARG A 63 -10.07 -5.48 -12.20
N ALA A 64 -10.33 -5.56 -13.50
CA ALA A 64 -10.10 -6.77 -14.30
C ALA A 64 -8.62 -7.21 -14.29
N ASP A 65 -7.68 -6.26 -14.14
CA ASP A 65 -6.25 -6.55 -14.13
C ASP A 65 -5.77 -7.12 -12.78
N ILE A 66 -6.57 -6.98 -11.71
CA ILE A 66 -6.15 -7.38 -10.35
C ILE A 66 -5.89 -8.88 -10.27
N ARG A 67 -6.79 -9.72 -10.78
CA ARG A 67 -6.61 -11.18 -10.75
C ARG A 67 -5.38 -11.65 -11.53
N PRO A 68 -5.16 -11.23 -12.78
CA PRO A 68 -3.91 -11.51 -13.51
C PRO A 68 -2.65 -11.05 -12.77
N LEU A 69 -2.68 -9.87 -12.14
CA LEU A 69 -1.56 -9.36 -11.36
C LEU A 69 -1.29 -10.21 -10.10
N ILE A 70 -2.33 -10.61 -9.37
CA ILE A 70 -2.21 -11.52 -8.23
C ILE A 70 -1.52 -12.82 -8.68
N GLN A 71 -1.99 -13.43 -9.77
CA GLN A 71 -1.41 -14.65 -10.29
C GLN A 71 0.07 -14.46 -10.68
N TYR A 72 0.37 -13.40 -11.41
CA TYR A 72 1.73 -13.07 -11.84
C TYR A 72 2.69 -12.92 -10.63
N TYR A 73 2.30 -12.14 -9.62
CA TYR A 73 3.12 -11.93 -8.44
C TYR A 73 3.22 -13.18 -7.56
N THR A 74 2.14 -13.97 -7.44
CA THR A 74 2.17 -15.26 -6.75
C THR A 74 3.20 -16.19 -7.41
N ASP A 75 3.18 -16.33 -8.74
CA ASP A 75 4.11 -17.16 -9.48
C ASP A 75 5.57 -16.68 -9.37
N ARG A 76 5.77 -15.37 -9.30
CA ARG A 76 7.08 -14.75 -9.10
C ARG A 76 7.62 -15.02 -7.70
N TYR A 77 6.83 -14.71 -6.65
CA TYR A 77 7.29 -14.81 -5.27
C TYR A 77 7.37 -16.24 -4.76
N ARG A 78 6.49 -17.17 -5.18
CA ARG A 78 6.62 -18.57 -4.81
C ARG A 78 7.95 -19.17 -5.29
N LYS A 79 8.42 -18.80 -6.48
CA LYS A 79 9.73 -19.23 -7.00
C LYS A 79 10.88 -18.59 -6.21
N MET A 80 10.79 -17.29 -5.93
CA MET A 80 11.83 -16.53 -5.25
C MET A 80 11.98 -16.97 -3.78
N LEU A 81 10.88 -17.21 -3.08
CA LEU A 81 10.84 -17.61 -1.69
C LEU A 81 10.86 -19.15 -1.48
N ARG A 82 10.93 -19.93 -2.58
CA ARG A 82 10.88 -21.40 -2.58
C ARG A 82 9.67 -21.94 -1.81
N LYS A 83 8.51 -21.32 -1.99
CA LYS A 83 7.24 -21.70 -1.37
C LYS A 83 6.38 -22.48 -2.35
N ASP A 84 5.72 -23.53 -1.89
CA ASP A 84 4.80 -24.33 -2.70
C ASP A 84 3.36 -23.83 -2.57
N VAL A 85 3.15 -22.55 -2.92
CA VAL A 85 1.84 -21.90 -2.92
C VAL A 85 1.20 -22.06 -4.29
N THR A 86 0.07 -22.74 -4.36
CA THR A 86 -0.64 -23.07 -5.60
C THR A 86 -2.05 -22.48 -5.65
N ASN A 87 -2.63 -22.16 -4.50
CA ASN A 87 -4.03 -21.72 -4.39
C ASN A 87 -4.19 -20.46 -3.54
N ILE A 88 -5.31 -19.79 -3.76
CA ILE A 88 -5.73 -18.62 -2.99
C ILE A 88 -7.18 -18.86 -2.55
N GLU A 89 -7.48 -18.62 -1.30
CA GLU A 89 -8.83 -18.71 -0.75
C GLU A 89 -9.78 -17.74 -1.47
N LYS A 90 -10.97 -18.20 -1.84
CA LYS A 90 -11.97 -17.39 -2.58
C LYS A 90 -12.25 -16.04 -1.92
N ARG A 91 -12.36 -16.04 -0.57
CA ARG A 91 -12.61 -14.82 0.20
C ARG A 91 -11.42 -13.84 0.12
N CYS A 92 -10.20 -14.35 0.09
CA CYS A 92 -8.99 -13.55 -0.10
C CYS A 92 -9.01 -12.85 -1.46
N ILE A 93 -9.31 -13.59 -2.55
CA ILE A 93 -9.45 -13.03 -3.90
C ILE A 93 -10.56 -11.97 -3.96
N GLU A 94 -11.72 -12.24 -3.33
CA GLU A 94 -12.85 -11.28 -3.30
C GLU A 94 -12.43 -9.95 -2.68
N VAL A 95 -11.79 -9.99 -1.51
CA VAL A 95 -11.30 -8.79 -0.82
C VAL A 95 -10.30 -8.04 -1.69
N MET A 96 -9.27 -8.73 -2.19
CA MET A 96 -8.22 -8.12 -3.01
C MET A 96 -8.78 -7.52 -4.31
N THR A 97 -9.77 -8.15 -4.94
CA THR A 97 -10.37 -7.63 -6.19
C THR A 97 -11.19 -6.37 -5.95
N ASN A 98 -11.82 -6.24 -4.78
CA ASN A 98 -12.72 -5.13 -4.47
C ASN A 98 -12.06 -4.00 -3.70
N TYR A 99 -10.89 -4.19 -3.13
CA TYR A 99 -10.15 -3.12 -2.44
C TYR A 99 -9.69 -2.03 -3.41
N ASN A 100 -9.59 -0.79 -2.93
CA ASN A 100 -9.32 0.38 -3.79
C ASN A 100 -7.84 0.58 -4.17
N TRP A 101 -6.93 -0.10 -3.50
CA TRP A 101 -5.49 -0.05 -3.79
C TRP A 101 -4.94 1.38 -3.89
N PRO A 102 -4.91 2.18 -2.81
CA PRO A 102 -4.37 3.54 -2.85
C PRO A 102 -2.91 3.58 -3.33
N GLY A 103 -2.11 2.59 -2.97
CA GLY A 103 -0.74 2.39 -3.47
C GLY A 103 -0.66 1.67 -4.83
N ASN A 104 -1.81 1.44 -5.49
CA ASN A 104 -1.91 0.82 -6.81
C ASN A 104 -1.22 -0.55 -6.90
N VAL A 105 -0.49 -0.79 -8.00
CA VAL A 105 0.18 -2.07 -8.27
C VAL A 105 1.28 -2.36 -7.25
N ARG A 106 1.97 -1.33 -6.73
CA ARG A 106 3.04 -1.52 -5.75
C ARG A 106 2.52 -2.05 -4.42
N GLU A 107 1.39 -1.55 -3.96
CA GLU A 107 0.71 -2.05 -2.75
C GLU A 107 0.19 -3.49 -2.96
N LEU A 108 -0.41 -3.77 -4.12
CA LEU A 108 -0.84 -5.12 -4.49
C LEU A 108 0.34 -6.11 -4.51
N GLU A 109 1.46 -5.73 -5.12
CA GLU A 109 2.69 -6.54 -5.18
C GLU A 109 3.18 -6.88 -3.77
N SER A 110 3.36 -5.89 -2.90
CA SER A 110 3.80 -6.09 -1.50
C SER A 110 2.81 -6.96 -0.71
N THR A 111 1.51 -6.80 -0.94
CA THR A 111 0.48 -7.64 -0.29
C THR A 111 0.58 -9.10 -0.73
N VAL A 112 0.78 -9.36 -2.02
CA VAL A 112 0.96 -10.74 -2.53
C VAL A 112 2.25 -11.35 -2.01
N GLU A 113 3.35 -10.60 -1.98
CA GLU A 113 4.62 -11.03 -1.38
C GLU A 113 4.42 -11.45 0.08
N HIS A 114 3.74 -10.60 0.87
CA HIS A 114 3.41 -10.89 2.26
C HIS A 114 2.59 -12.19 2.39
N LEU A 115 1.53 -12.34 1.58
CA LEU A 115 0.67 -13.53 1.60
C LEU A 115 1.42 -14.81 1.25
N VAL A 116 2.29 -14.78 0.24
CA VAL A 116 3.15 -15.92 -0.12
C VAL A 116 4.10 -16.25 1.01
N ASN A 117 4.68 -15.25 1.67
CA ASN A 117 5.60 -15.45 2.79
C ASN A 117 4.89 -16.06 4.01
N MET A 118 3.69 -15.57 4.35
CA MET A 118 2.90 -16.05 5.50
C MET A 118 2.19 -17.38 5.25
N ALA A 119 2.05 -17.80 3.98
CA ALA A 119 1.36 -19.03 3.64
C ALA A 119 1.95 -20.26 4.33
N SER A 120 1.11 -20.94 5.12
CA SER A 120 1.42 -22.25 5.73
C SER A 120 0.90 -23.34 4.81
N GLY A 121 1.77 -23.90 3.94
CA GLY A 121 1.41 -24.90 2.93
C GLY A 121 1.01 -24.26 1.60
N HIS A 122 0.05 -24.86 0.89
CA HIS A 122 -0.23 -24.56 -0.53
C HIS A 122 -1.22 -23.41 -0.76
N VAL A 123 -1.81 -22.80 0.28
CA VAL A 123 -2.94 -21.87 0.14
C VAL A 123 -2.67 -20.55 0.86
N MET A 124 -2.79 -19.43 0.16
CA MET A 124 -2.89 -18.11 0.76
C MET A 124 -4.29 -17.93 1.36
N LYS A 125 -4.36 -17.65 2.67
CA LYS A 125 -5.62 -17.59 3.41
C LYS A 125 -6.04 -16.15 3.69
N PHE A 126 -7.35 -15.92 3.81
CA PHE A 126 -7.91 -14.62 4.18
C PHE A 126 -7.36 -14.09 5.51
N LYS A 127 -7.12 -14.95 6.50
CA LYS A 127 -6.56 -14.58 7.81
C LYS A 127 -5.15 -13.97 7.73
N ASP A 128 -4.42 -14.25 6.65
CA ASP A 128 -3.05 -13.81 6.45
C ASP A 128 -2.98 -12.46 5.69
N LEU A 129 -4.16 -11.90 5.27
CA LEU A 129 -4.22 -10.55 4.70
C LEU A 129 -3.85 -9.49 5.74
N PRO A 130 -3.11 -8.44 5.34
CA PRO A 130 -2.88 -7.27 6.19
C PRO A 130 -4.19 -6.64 6.67
N ASP A 131 -4.22 -6.23 7.93
CA ASP A 131 -5.43 -5.66 8.55
C ASP A 131 -5.91 -4.38 7.85
N GLU A 132 -5.00 -3.60 7.27
CA GLU A 132 -5.31 -2.40 6.50
C GLU A 132 -6.15 -2.72 5.25
N ILE A 133 -5.84 -3.82 4.57
CA ILE A 133 -6.58 -4.27 3.38
C ILE A 133 -7.99 -4.74 3.77
N VAL A 134 -8.09 -5.52 4.85
CA VAL A 134 -9.38 -6.04 5.35
C VAL A 134 -10.26 -4.89 5.83
N THR A 135 -9.73 -3.99 6.66
CA THR A 135 -10.45 -2.83 7.20
C THR A 135 -10.86 -1.87 6.08
N GLY A 136 -9.94 -1.58 5.15
CA GLY A 136 -10.23 -0.71 4.02
C GLY A 136 -11.31 -1.29 3.08
N TYR A 137 -11.31 -2.60 2.84
CA TYR A 137 -12.38 -3.28 2.08
C TYR A 137 -13.73 -3.18 2.80
N LEU A 138 -13.77 -3.44 4.10
CA LEU A 138 -15.01 -3.38 4.89
C LEU A 138 -15.56 -1.95 4.94
N SER A 139 -14.73 -0.94 5.12
CA SER A 139 -15.14 0.47 5.10
C SER A 139 -15.72 0.91 3.76
N GLN A 140 -15.34 0.25 2.66
CA GLN A 140 -15.90 0.52 1.33
C GLN A 140 -17.23 -0.19 1.09
N LYS A 141 -17.40 -1.40 1.63
CA LYS A 141 -18.60 -2.25 1.43
C LYS A 141 -19.73 -1.86 2.37
N TYR A 142 -19.39 -1.40 3.55
CA TYR A 142 -20.34 -1.04 4.59
C TYR A 142 -20.19 0.46 4.91
N ILE A 143 -21.03 1.28 4.28
CA ILE A 143 -21.31 2.67 4.69
C ILE A 143 -22.28 2.59 5.89
N GLY A 144 -21.91 1.87 6.94
CA GLY A 144 -22.71 1.66 8.14
C GLY A 144 -21.89 1.92 9.40
N PRO A 145 -22.52 2.02 10.58
CA PRO A 145 -21.82 2.30 11.83
C PRO A 145 -20.71 1.26 12.09
N GLU A 146 -19.62 1.73 12.68
CA GLU A 146 -18.39 0.95 12.96
C GLU A 146 -18.65 -0.39 13.71
N GLU A 147 -19.79 -0.53 14.36
CA GLU A 147 -20.19 -1.73 15.11
C GLU A 147 -20.44 -2.98 14.24
N GLU A 148 -20.86 -2.84 12.96
CA GLU A 148 -21.07 -3.99 12.09
C GLU A 148 -19.75 -4.50 11.47
N VAL A 149 -18.78 -3.63 11.28
CA VAL A 149 -17.43 -3.97 10.80
C VAL A 149 -16.70 -4.85 11.82
N GLN A 150 -16.90 -4.60 13.10
CA GLN A 150 -16.29 -5.35 14.20
C GLN A 150 -16.77 -6.81 14.31
N LYS A 151 -18.00 -7.11 13.85
CA LYS A 151 -18.53 -8.49 13.89
C LYS A 151 -17.94 -9.43 12.84
N ILE A 152 -17.34 -8.88 11.77
CA ILE A 152 -16.79 -9.67 10.64
C ILE A 152 -15.30 -9.95 10.84
N ILE A 153 -14.60 -9.12 11.58
CA ILE A 153 -13.23 -9.35 12.02
C ILE A 153 -13.32 -10.17 13.31
N SER A 154 -12.53 -11.26 13.43
CA SER A 154 -12.54 -12.01 14.69
C SER A 154 -12.28 -11.04 15.86
N PRO A 155 -13.01 -11.13 16.97
CA PRO A 155 -12.86 -10.22 18.12
C PRO A 155 -11.41 -10.08 18.59
N GLU A 156 -10.62 -11.14 18.43
CA GLU A 156 -9.21 -11.18 18.78
C GLU A 156 -8.31 -10.30 17.90
N LYS A 157 -8.62 -10.16 16.58
CA LYS A 157 -7.84 -9.30 15.68
C LYS A 157 -8.15 -7.82 15.90
N VAL A 158 -9.41 -7.48 16.20
CA VAL A 158 -9.80 -6.10 16.53
C VAL A 158 -9.08 -5.67 17.80
N GLU A 159 -9.13 -6.49 18.83
CA GLU A 159 -8.51 -6.23 20.11
C GLU A 159 -6.98 -6.08 20.00
N CYS A 160 -6.33 -6.95 19.23
CA CYS A 160 -4.90 -6.86 18.94
C CYS A 160 -4.54 -5.52 18.27
N SER A 161 -5.30 -5.11 17.25
CA SER A 161 -5.06 -3.85 16.53
C SER A 161 -5.28 -2.62 17.40
N GLU A 162 -6.27 -2.63 18.29
CA GLU A 162 -6.54 -1.56 19.26
C GLU A 162 -5.41 -1.42 20.28
N ILE A 163 -4.92 -2.55 20.81
CA ILE A 163 -3.78 -2.55 21.73
C ILE A 163 -2.54 -1.95 21.06
N ILE A 164 -2.23 -2.35 19.81
CA ILE A 164 -1.09 -1.82 19.07
C ILE A 164 -1.24 -0.32 18.79
N LYS A 165 -2.43 0.15 18.37
CA LYS A 165 -2.70 1.57 18.15
C LYS A 165 -2.50 2.40 19.42
N CYS A 166 -3.02 1.91 20.55
CA CYS A 166 -2.85 2.57 21.84
C CYS A 166 -1.38 2.56 22.28
N LEU A 167 -0.64 1.45 22.12
CA LEU A 167 0.79 1.39 22.44
C LEU A 167 1.63 2.39 21.64
N LYS A 168 1.34 2.55 20.35
CA LYS A 168 1.99 3.55 19.49
C LYS A 168 1.69 4.98 19.97
N ARG A 169 0.43 5.28 20.26
CA ARG A 169 -0.01 6.62 20.70
C ARG A 169 0.54 7.01 22.07
N GLU A 170 0.62 6.04 22.97
CA GLU A 170 1.05 6.23 24.36
C GLU A 170 2.52 5.83 24.58
N HIS A 171 3.31 5.76 23.48
CA HIS A 171 4.77 5.49 23.54
C HIS A 171 5.16 4.28 24.42
N GLY A 172 4.36 3.22 24.38
CA GLY A 172 4.61 1.99 25.15
C GLY A 172 4.33 2.09 26.65
N HIS A 173 3.68 3.16 27.15
CA HIS A 173 3.33 3.33 28.55
C HIS A 173 2.13 2.45 28.94
N MET A 174 2.39 1.23 29.41
CA MET A 174 1.40 0.19 29.71
C MET A 174 0.30 0.63 30.68
N LYS A 175 0.61 1.46 31.69
CA LYS A 175 -0.40 1.97 32.63
C LYS A 175 -1.41 2.88 31.95
N THR A 176 -0.95 3.79 31.09
CA THR A 176 -1.79 4.72 30.33
C THR A 176 -2.66 3.96 29.32
N VAL A 177 -2.05 3.00 28.60
CA VAL A 177 -2.77 2.12 27.66
C VAL A 177 -3.89 1.32 28.38
N ALA A 178 -3.61 0.77 29.55
CA ALA A 178 -4.61 0.04 30.34
C ALA A 178 -5.80 0.94 30.75
N THR A 179 -5.52 2.20 31.11
CA THR A 179 -6.55 3.18 31.45
C THR A 179 -7.39 3.55 30.22
N VAL A 180 -6.75 3.81 29.08
CA VAL A 180 -7.42 4.17 27.82
C VAL A 180 -8.30 3.02 27.30
N LEU A 181 -7.85 1.79 27.43
CA LEU A 181 -8.59 0.59 26.99
C LEU A 181 -9.56 0.07 28.07
N HIS A 182 -9.73 0.80 29.19
CA HIS A 182 -10.62 0.44 30.30
C HIS A 182 -10.42 -1.00 30.80
N MET A 183 -9.18 -1.50 30.86
CA MET A 183 -8.87 -2.86 31.29
C MET A 183 -7.80 -2.89 32.37
N PRO A 184 -7.81 -3.91 33.27
CA PRO A 184 -6.76 -4.09 34.25
C PRO A 184 -5.38 -4.31 33.59
N LEU A 185 -4.34 -3.76 34.19
CA LEU A 185 -2.97 -3.85 33.69
C LEU A 185 -2.50 -5.32 33.50
N SER A 186 -2.88 -6.20 34.41
CA SER A 186 -2.60 -7.65 34.32
C SER A 186 -3.24 -8.30 33.10
N THR A 187 -4.47 -7.87 32.77
CA THR A 187 -5.20 -8.34 31.57
C THR A 187 -4.51 -7.87 30.31
N LEU A 188 -4.04 -6.60 30.27
CA LEU A 188 -3.29 -6.06 29.14
C LEU A 188 -1.99 -6.83 28.90
N TYR A 189 -1.19 -7.13 29.93
CA TYR A 189 0.02 -7.94 29.80
C TYR A 189 -0.27 -9.33 29.27
N ARG A 190 -1.30 -10.02 29.77
CA ARG A 190 -1.72 -11.33 29.29
C ARG A 190 -2.13 -11.30 27.82
N LYS A 191 -2.82 -10.24 27.36
CA LYS A 191 -3.22 -10.06 25.97
C LYS A 191 -2.02 -9.75 25.08
N CYS A 192 -1.11 -8.88 25.50
CA CYS A 192 0.15 -8.64 24.79
C CYS A 192 0.92 -9.93 24.58
N SER A 193 1.05 -10.77 25.61
CA SER A 193 1.70 -12.09 25.50
C SER A 193 0.95 -13.03 24.56
N LYS A 194 -0.40 -13.09 24.64
CA LYS A 194 -1.24 -13.90 23.74
C LYS A 194 -1.07 -13.53 22.26
N TYR A 195 -0.92 -12.25 21.98
CA TYR A 195 -0.83 -11.70 20.61
C TYR A 195 0.60 -11.49 20.12
N ASN A 196 1.61 -11.92 20.89
CA ASN A 196 3.04 -11.73 20.59
C ASN A 196 3.43 -10.25 20.42
N ILE A 197 2.80 -9.34 21.17
CA ILE A 197 3.09 -7.92 21.16
C ILE A 197 4.14 -7.64 22.24
N ASP A 198 5.32 -7.13 21.86
CA ASP A 198 6.30 -6.61 22.83
C ASP A 198 6.11 -5.09 23.03
N PRO A 199 5.63 -4.64 24.20
CA PRO A 199 5.42 -3.22 24.45
C PRO A 199 6.70 -2.37 24.42
N LYS A 200 7.87 -2.98 24.56
CA LYS A 200 9.16 -2.29 24.51
C LYS A 200 9.48 -1.75 23.13
N ASN A 201 8.96 -2.37 22.07
CA ASN A 201 9.16 -1.94 20.68
C ASN A 201 8.45 -0.61 20.35
N TYR A 202 7.60 -0.11 21.24
CA TYR A 202 6.83 1.13 21.07
C TYR A 202 7.29 2.26 22.01
N ARG A 203 8.40 2.06 22.77
CA ARG A 203 9.03 3.11 23.58
C ARG A 203 9.95 3.92 22.69
N GLU A 204 9.65 5.18 22.47
CA GLU A 204 10.61 6.15 21.96
C GLU A 204 11.57 6.52 23.11
N TRP A 205 12.87 6.53 22.79
CA TRP A 205 13.96 6.93 23.71
C TRP A 205 14.09 8.45 23.73
#